data_e21e476b9dfc40bf33efbc2f91e8d8d7
#
_entry.id   e21e476b9dfc40bf33efbc2f91e8d8d7
#
_cell.length_a   1.000
_cell.length_b   1.000
_cell.length_c   1.000
_cell.angle_alpha   90.00
_cell.angle_beta   90.00
_cell.angle_gamma   90.00
#
_symmetry.space_group_name_H-M   'P 1'
#
loop_
_entity.id
_entity.type
_entity.pdbx_description
1 polymer ?
#
loop_
_entity_poly.entity_id
_entity_poly.type
_entity_poly.pdbx_seq_one_letter_code
_entity_poly.pdbx_strand_id
1 'polypeptide(L)'
;PAPFKPGSASLALLSVASKVIAEPVRAIPAVCWLLYVSIVFFSNGILPGPDATQLDAATWDEVLGLSLNFWLVAPLLNLPFSPAIHPGLEGIFNLLLAWAAAFAGFLSDGRPGRSSGSMLPVAAGMQFLTNAFLLPYLVVRSPETETEVYADDLEPTEALISEWRGLGPLLALVGSGAVAWGVAARPEFGDLPERLASLQALLAGDRLGTSFVVDLILFG
;
A
#
# COMPACT_ATOMS: atom_id res chain seq x y z
N PRO A 1 -7.55 -39.65 -25.01
CA PRO A 1 -7.76 -38.42 -24.26
C PRO A 1 -6.45 -37.59 -24.36
N ALA A 2 -6.56 -36.35 -24.85
CA ALA A 2 -5.42 -35.43 -24.90
C ALA A 2 -5.01 -35.09 -23.46
N PRO A 3 -3.69 -34.97 -23.15
CA PRO A 3 -3.26 -34.59 -21.82
C PRO A 3 -3.74 -33.18 -21.49
N PHE A 4 -4.27 -33.02 -20.28
CA PHE A 4 -4.70 -31.73 -19.74
C PHE A 4 -3.47 -30.79 -19.69
N LYS A 5 -3.49 -29.70 -20.46
CA LYS A 5 -2.49 -28.64 -20.40
C LYS A 5 -3.00 -27.63 -19.35
N PRO A 6 -2.34 -27.48 -18.20
CA PRO A 6 -2.73 -26.46 -17.23
C PRO A 6 -2.62 -25.08 -17.86
N GLY A 7 -3.61 -24.23 -17.62
CA GLY A 7 -3.59 -22.83 -18.06
C GLY A 7 -2.45 -22.05 -17.39
N SER A 8 -2.05 -20.91 -17.97
CA SER A 8 -0.97 -20.08 -17.43
C SER A 8 -1.14 -19.69 -15.96
N ALA A 9 -2.39 -19.42 -15.53
CA ALA A 9 -2.71 -19.13 -14.13
C ALA A 9 -2.46 -20.33 -13.20
N SER A 10 -2.79 -21.55 -13.64
CA SER A 10 -2.53 -22.77 -12.86
C SER A 10 -1.04 -23.03 -12.69
N LEU A 11 -0.23 -22.76 -13.72
CA LEU A 11 1.24 -22.88 -13.65
C LEU A 11 1.84 -21.84 -12.69
N ALA A 12 1.34 -20.62 -12.69
CA ALA A 12 1.77 -19.57 -11.78
C ALA A 12 1.46 -19.95 -10.32
N LEU A 13 0.27 -20.43 -10.03
CA LEU A 13 -0.13 -20.88 -8.69
C LEU A 13 0.73 -22.06 -8.20
N LEU A 14 1.00 -23.04 -9.06
CA LEU A 14 1.88 -24.17 -8.74
C LEU A 14 3.32 -23.70 -8.46
N SER A 15 3.82 -22.74 -9.22
CA SER A 15 5.13 -22.12 -8.99
C SER A 15 5.20 -21.42 -7.62
N VAL A 16 4.19 -20.64 -7.26
CA VAL A 16 4.13 -19.98 -5.94
C VAL A 16 4.03 -21.01 -4.83
N ALA A 17 3.15 -22.01 -4.96
CA ALA A 17 3.02 -23.08 -3.97
C ALA A 17 4.33 -23.85 -3.75
N SER A 18 5.06 -24.18 -4.82
CA SER A 18 6.36 -24.85 -4.72
C SER A 18 7.41 -24.01 -4.00
N LYS A 19 7.42 -22.68 -4.21
CA LYS A 19 8.32 -21.77 -3.49
C LYS A 19 7.99 -21.71 -2.00
N VAL A 20 6.72 -21.64 -1.63
CA VAL A 20 6.29 -21.63 -0.21
C VAL A 20 6.64 -22.94 0.48
N ILE A 21 6.50 -24.08 -0.20
CA ILE A 21 6.87 -25.39 0.35
C ILE A 21 8.39 -25.50 0.53
N ALA A 22 9.17 -25.00 -0.42
CA ALA A 22 10.62 -25.03 -0.35
C ALA A 22 11.19 -24.09 0.72
N GLU A 23 10.53 -22.95 0.96
CA GLU A 23 10.96 -21.92 1.92
C GLU A 23 9.79 -21.52 2.82
N PRO A 24 9.60 -22.18 3.98
CA PRO A 24 8.44 -21.97 4.86
C PRO A 24 8.25 -20.51 5.34
N VAL A 25 9.32 -19.71 5.39
CA VAL A 25 9.23 -18.28 5.74
C VAL A 25 8.33 -17.50 4.80
N ARG A 26 8.17 -17.94 3.56
CA ARG A 26 7.25 -17.35 2.57
C ARG A 26 5.77 -17.60 2.90
N ALA A 27 5.49 -18.57 3.77
CA ALA A 27 4.12 -18.80 4.22
C ALA A 27 3.59 -17.61 5.03
N ILE A 28 4.45 -16.87 5.73
CA ILE A 28 4.05 -15.72 6.55
C ILE A 28 3.38 -14.64 5.67
N PRO A 29 4.07 -14.04 4.68
CA PRO A 29 3.44 -13.03 3.83
C PRO A 29 2.28 -13.61 2.99
N ALA A 30 2.29 -14.89 2.63
CA ALA A 30 1.19 -15.52 1.92
C ALA A 30 -0.08 -15.59 2.78
N VAL A 31 0.03 -16.02 4.03
CA VAL A 31 -1.09 -16.07 4.97
C VAL A 31 -1.56 -14.65 5.31
N CYS A 32 -0.63 -13.72 5.57
CA CYS A 32 -0.97 -12.31 5.81
C CYS A 32 -1.74 -11.72 4.62
N TRP A 33 -1.33 -12.01 3.39
CA TRP A 33 -2.04 -11.55 2.20
C TRP A 33 -3.46 -12.11 2.09
N LEU A 34 -3.61 -13.43 2.29
CA LEU A 34 -4.93 -14.07 2.24
C LEU A 34 -5.87 -13.49 3.32
N LEU A 35 -5.36 -13.31 4.54
CA LEU A 35 -6.12 -12.69 5.62
C LEU A 35 -6.44 -11.22 5.31
N TYR A 36 -5.47 -10.46 4.85
CA TYR A 36 -5.65 -9.06 4.47
C TYR A 36 -6.73 -8.91 3.41
N VAL A 37 -6.61 -9.61 2.29
CA VAL A 37 -7.59 -9.55 1.19
C VAL A 37 -8.98 -10.02 1.66
N SER A 38 -9.04 -11.12 2.41
CA SER A 38 -10.31 -11.64 2.92
C SER A 38 -10.98 -10.67 3.90
N ILE A 39 -10.21 -10.06 4.81
CA ILE A 39 -10.75 -9.17 5.83
C ILE A 39 -11.09 -7.79 5.23
N VAL A 40 -10.17 -7.19 4.50
CA VAL A 40 -10.34 -5.81 4.01
C VAL A 40 -11.37 -5.74 2.89
N PHE A 41 -11.36 -6.70 1.95
CA PHE A 41 -12.20 -6.60 0.76
C PHE A 41 -13.49 -7.43 0.84
N PHE A 42 -13.49 -8.59 1.52
CA PHE A 42 -14.58 -9.55 1.42
C PHE A 42 -15.24 -9.91 2.76
N SER A 43 -14.79 -9.36 3.89
CA SER A 43 -15.44 -9.68 5.17
C SER A 43 -16.76 -8.94 5.35
N ASN A 44 -17.77 -9.66 5.85
CA ASN A 44 -18.98 -9.06 6.39
C ASN A 44 -18.97 -9.20 7.92
N GLY A 45 -19.06 -8.07 8.64
CA GLY A 45 -19.12 -8.06 10.11
C GLY A 45 -17.78 -8.11 10.85
N ILE A 46 -16.61 -8.22 10.16
CA ILE A 46 -15.29 -8.06 10.77
C ILE A 46 -14.87 -6.60 10.72
N LEU A 47 -14.90 -6.00 9.53
CA LEU A 47 -14.76 -4.56 9.36
C LEU A 47 -16.15 -3.91 9.23
N PRO A 48 -16.30 -2.65 9.65
CA PRO A 48 -17.54 -1.91 9.47
C PRO A 48 -17.84 -1.67 7.98
N GLY A 49 -19.11 -1.39 7.69
CA GLY A 49 -19.56 -1.09 6.33
C GLY A 49 -19.65 -2.30 5.39
N PRO A 50 -20.13 -2.08 4.16
CA PRO A 50 -20.27 -3.12 3.14
C PRO A 50 -18.93 -3.64 2.65
N ASP A 51 -18.88 -4.87 2.14
CA ASP A 51 -17.69 -5.41 1.49
C ASP A 51 -17.44 -4.76 0.11
N ALA A 52 -16.27 -5.01 -0.49
CA ALA A 52 -15.87 -4.39 -1.74
C ALA A 52 -16.77 -4.73 -2.94
N THR A 53 -17.62 -5.75 -2.84
CA THR A 53 -18.59 -6.12 -3.88
C THR A 53 -19.90 -5.34 -3.77
N GLN A 54 -20.11 -4.63 -2.65
CA GLN A 54 -21.34 -3.95 -2.30
C GLN A 54 -21.12 -2.49 -1.87
N LEU A 55 -20.01 -1.88 -2.32
CA LEU A 55 -19.68 -0.49 -1.98
C LEU A 55 -20.81 0.45 -2.43
N ASP A 56 -21.24 1.29 -1.52
CA ASP A 56 -22.21 2.35 -1.80
C ASP A 56 -21.57 3.58 -2.48
N ALA A 57 -22.41 4.47 -2.96
CA ALA A 57 -21.94 5.68 -3.66
C ALA A 57 -21.10 6.59 -2.74
N ALA A 58 -21.42 6.65 -1.45
CA ALA A 58 -20.70 7.51 -0.50
C ALA A 58 -19.26 7.02 -0.30
N THR A 59 -19.06 5.72 -0.14
CA THR A 59 -17.72 5.12 -0.04
C THR A 59 -16.91 5.31 -1.34
N TRP A 60 -17.55 5.17 -2.51
CA TRP A 60 -16.90 5.47 -3.78
C TRP A 60 -16.48 6.93 -3.90
N ASP A 61 -17.32 7.87 -3.50
CA ASP A 61 -17.01 9.30 -3.52
C ASP A 61 -15.83 9.63 -2.57
N GLU A 62 -15.75 8.97 -1.43
CA GLU A 62 -14.63 9.12 -0.49
C GLU A 62 -13.32 8.55 -1.08
N VAL A 63 -13.34 7.37 -1.68
CA VAL A 63 -12.18 6.76 -2.35
C VAL A 63 -11.68 7.66 -3.48
N LEU A 64 -12.59 8.16 -4.31
CA LEU A 64 -12.25 9.10 -5.40
C LEU A 64 -11.70 10.41 -4.85
N GLY A 65 -12.31 10.94 -3.78
CA GLY A 65 -11.87 12.15 -3.11
C GLY A 65 -10.45 12.03 -2.57
N LEU A 66 -10.11 10.93 -1.89
CA LEU A 66 -8.74 10.65 -1.42
C LEU A 66 -7.77 10.53 -2.59
N SER A 67 -8.19 9.87 -3.68
CA SER A 67 -7.38 9.74 -4.89
C SER A 67 -7.08 11.09 -5.54
N LEU A 68 -7.99 12.06 -5.48
CA LEU A 68 -7.74 13.44 -5.93
C LEU A 68 -6.78 14.21 -5.01
N ASN A 69 -6.71 13.84 -3.73
CA ASN A 69 -5.80 14.43 -2.74
C ASN A 69 -4.49 13.63 -2.56
N PHE A 70 -4.15 12.83 -3.56
CA PHE A 70 -2.96 11.99 -3.63
C PHE A 70 -1.68 12.82 -3.42
N TRP A 71 -0.83 12.41 -2.48
CA TRP A 71 0.38 13.11 -2.05
C TRP A 71 0.14 14.58 -1.60
N LEU A 72 -1.08 14.89 -1.18
CA LEU A 72 -1.52 16.25 -0.80
C LEU A 72 -1.30 17.32 -1.89
N VAL A 73 -1.08 16.91 -3.15
CA VAL A 73 -0.78 17.87 -4.23
C VAL A 73 -1.96 18.80 -4.48
N ALA A 74 -3.15 18.24 -4.66
CA ALA A 74 -4.32 19.06 -4.97
C ALA A 74 -4.73 20.00 -3.83
N PRO A 75 -4.79 19.57 -2.55
CA PRO A 75 -5.13 20.47 -1.47
C PRO A 75 -4.04 21.52 -1.17
N LEU A 76 -2.74 21.18 -1.28
CA LEU A 76 -1.66 22.15 -1.08
C LEU A 76 -1.63 23.23 -2.16
N LEU A 77 -1.99 22.89 -3.39
CA LEU A 77 -2.08 23.84 -4.50
C LEU A 77 -3.44 24.55 -4.58
N ASN A 78 -4.36 24.28 -3.64
CA ASN A 78 -5.73 24.80 -3.64
C ASN A 78 -6.45 24.58 -4.99
N LEU A 79 -6.29 23.40 -5.57
CA LEU A 79 -6.91 23.09 -6.84
C LEU A 79 -8.44 23.04 -6.68
N PRO A 80 -9.22 23.57 -7.64
CA PRO A 80 -10.67 23.73 -7.49
C PRO A 80 -11.45 22.41 -7.43
N PHE A 81 -10.83 21.31 -7.80
CA PHE A 81 -11.41 19.96 -7.75
C PHE A 81 -10.99 19.16 -6.50
N SER A 82 -10.17 19.74 -5.62
CA SER A 82 -9.75 19.07 -4.38
C SER A 82 -10.92 19.02 -3.39
N PRO A 83 -11.47 17.84 -3.06
CA PRO A 83 -12.55 17.73 -2.09
C PRO A 83 -12.06 17.99 -0.68
N ALA A 84 -12.95 18.49 0.18
CA ALA A 84 -12.71 18.64 1.61
C ALA A 84 -12.99 17.31 2.31
N ILE A 85 -11.93 16.56 2.58
CA ILE A 85 -11.98 15.29 3.33
C ILE A 85 -11.45 15.53 4.74
N HIS A 86 -11.79 14.65 5.68
CA HIS A 86 -11.28 14.74 7.05
C HIS A 86 -9.74 14.75 7.06
N PRO A 87 -9.09 15.79 7.62
CA PRO A 87 -7.64 15.98 7.47
C PRO A 87 -6.82 14.84 8.08
N GLY A 88 -7.33 14.20 9.14
CA GLY A 88 -6.70 13.02 9.72
C GLY A 88 -6.71 11.82 8.77
N LEU A 89 -7.79 11.61 8.02
CA LEU A 89 -7.88 10.54 7.02
C LEU A 89 -6.95 10.82 5.83
N GLU A 90 -6.92 12.06 5.32
CA GLU A 90 -5.96 12.50 4.30
C GLU A 90 -4.51 12.31 4.76
N GLY A 91 -4.23 12.65 6.04
CA GLY A 91 -2.92 12.47 6.64
C GLY A 91 -2.50 11.00 6.69
N ILE A 92 -3.37 10.12 7.18
CA ILE A 92 -3.10 8.67 7.23
C ILE A 92 -2.90 8.11 5.82
N PHE A 93 -3.76 8.46 4.87
CA PHE A 93 -3.65 8.04 3.48
C PHE A 93 -2.29 8.42 2.88
N ASN A 94 -1.89 9.69 3.00
CA ASN A 94 -0.62 10.17 2.44
C ASN A 94 0.61 9.65 3.21
N LEU A 95 0.48 9.33 4.49
CA LEU A 95 1.50 8.63 5.24
C LEU A 95 1.70 7.20 4.71
N LEU A 96 0.62 6.47 4.40
CA LEU A 96 0.68 5.15 3.79
C LEU A 96 1.35 5.18 2.41
N LEU A 97 1.08 6.21 1.59
CA LEU A 97 1.75 6.40 0.31
C LEU A 97 3.27 6.61 0.48
N ALA A 98 3.68 7.41 1.47
CA ALA A 98 5.09 7.61 1.78
C ALA A 98 5.76 6.30 2.24
N TRP A 99 5.09 5.52 3.08
CA TRP A 99 5.57 4.20 3.49
C TRP A 99 5.68 3.23 2.32
N ALA A 100 4.67 3.15 1.46
CA ALA A 100 4.70 2.33 0.25
C ALA A 100 5.88 2.70 -0.67
N ALA A 101 6.16 4.00 -0.83
CA ALA A 101 7.32 4.46 -1.59
C ALA A 101 8.65 4.12 -0.90
N ALA A 102 8.72 4.18 0.44
CA ALA A 102 9.91 3.74 1.18
C ALA A 102 10.18 2.25 0.98
N PHE A 103 9.16 1.40 1.09
CA PHE A 103 9.29 -0.03 0.81
C PHE A 103 9.69 -0.30 -0.64
N ALA A 104 9.16 0.45 -1.61
CA ALA A 104 9.59 0.35 -3.00
C ALA A 104 11.10 0.65 -3.14
N GLY A 105 11.61 1.68 -2.43
CA GLY A 105 13.04 1.97 -2.38
C GLY A 105 13.88 0.82 -1.82
N PHE A 106 13.49 0.29 -0.65
CA PHE A 106 14.22 -0.82 -0.01
C PHE A 106 14.16 -2.12 -0.80
N LEU A 107 13.10 -2.36 -1.55
CA LEU A 107 12.87 -3.60 -2.27
C LEU A 107 13.39 -3.56 -3.71
N SER A 108 13.75 -2.37 -4.24
CA SER A 108 14.34 -2.18 -5.57
C SER A 108 15.84 -2.42 -5.54
N ASP A 109 16.27 -3.58 -5.02
CA ASP A 109 17.69 -3.91 -4.88
C ASP A 109 18.25 -4.73 -6.05
N GLY A 110 17.45 -5.01 -7.07
CA GLY A 110 17.85 -5.62 -8.34
C GLY A 110 18.58 -6.96 -8.26
N ARG A 111 18.62 -7.59 -7.09
CA ARG A 111 19.44 -8.78 -6.86
C ARG A 111 18.97 -9.93 -7.72
N PRO A 112 19.89 -10.57 -8.48
CA PRO A 112 19.57 -11.72 -9.30
C PRO A 112 18.87 -12.82 -8.49
N GLY A 113 17.77 -13.37 -9.03
CA GLY A 113 16.99 -14.44 -8.38
C GLY A 113 16.04 -13.98 -7.27
N ARG A 114 16.06 -12.70 -6.85
CA ARG A 114 15.16 -12.19 -5.80
C ARG A 114 13.76 -11.91 -6.29
N SER A 115 13.63 -11.40 -7.51
CA SER A 115 12.31 -11.18 -8.11
C SER A 115 12.25 -11.77 -9.50
N SER A 116 11.08 -12.18 -9.93
CA SER A 116 10.83 -12.63 -11.29
C SER A 116 10.44 -11.49 -12.24
N GLY A 117 10.67 -10.22 -11.85
CA GLY A 117 10.29 -9.06 -12.64
C GLY A 117 10.68 -7.73 -12.00
N SER A 118 10.47 -6.64 -12.73
CA SER A 118 10.71 -5.28 -12.27
C SER A 118 9.87 -4.93 -11.05
N MET A 119 10.46 -4.20 -10.08
CA MET A 119 9.76 -3.65 -8.93
C MET A 119 8.77 -2.55 -9.29
N LEU A 120 8.93 -1.89 -10.44
CA LEU A 120 8.11 -0.74 -10.83
C LEU A 120 6.60 -1.00 -10.84
N PRO A 121 6.06 -2.09 -11.43
CA PRO A 121 4.64 -2.40 -11.36
C PRO A 121 4.14 -2.63 -9.94
N VAL A 122 4.97 -3.25 -9.09
CA VAL A 122 4.64 -3.48 -7.67
C VAL A 122 4.62 -2.15 -6.92
N ALA A 123 5.65 -1.32 -7.11
CA ALA A 123 5.73 0.02 -6.52
C ALA A 123 4.52 0.88 -6.92
N ALA A 124 4.15 0.88 -8.20
CA ALA A 124 2.95 1.57 -8.68
C ALA A 124 1.67 1.01 -8.02
N GLY A 125 1.52 -0.32 -7.98
CA GLY A 125 0.36 -0.95 -7.35
C GLY A 125 0.25 -0.64 -5.85
N MET A 126 1.38 -0.59 -5.14
CA MET A 126 1.44 -0.23 -3.72
C MET A 126 0.95 1.20 -3.45
N GLN A 127 1.05 2.12 -4.40
CA GLN A 127 0.52 3.48 -4.27
C GLN A 127 -1.02 3.53 -4.28
N PHE A 128 -1.69 2.47 -4.72
CA PHE A 128 -3.15 2.40 -4.79
C PHE A 128 -3.74 1.41 -3.79
N LEU A 129 -3.12 0.25 -3.64
CA LEU A 129 -3.63 -0.86 -2.84
C LEU A 129 -2.54 -1.47 -1.93
N THR A 130 -1.62 -0.65 -1.47
CA THR A 130 -0.63 -0.93 -0.41
C THR A 130 -0.23 -2.41 -0.26
N ASN A 131 -0.68 -3.08 0.79
CA ASN A 131 -0.36 -4.47 1.14
C ASN A 131 -0.95 -5.51 0.18
N ALA A 132 -1.98 -5.17 -0.62
CA ALA A 132 -2.49 -6.06 -1.66
C ALA A 132 -1.42 -6.38 -2.73
N PHE A 133 -0.47 -5.45 -2.96
CA PHE A 133 0.67 -5.62 -3.86
C PHE A 133 1.97 -5.99 -3.16
N LEU A 134 2.24 -5.44 -1.97
CA LEU A 134 3.46 -5.72 -1.23
C LEU A 134 3.55 -7.19 -0.80
N LEU A 135 2.52 -7.70 -0.14
CA LEU A 135 2.57 -9.04 0.43
C LEU A 135 2.77 -10.16 -0.63
N PRO A 136 2.06 -10.17 -1.78
CA PRO A 136 2.33 -11.14 -2.84
C PRO A 136 3.74 -11.02 -3.41
N TYR A 137 4.27 -9.79 -3.53
CA TYR A 137 5.65 -9.59 -3.95
C TYR A 137 6.62 -10.23 -2.97
N LEU A 138 6.42 -10.10 -1.65
CA LEU A 138 7.25 -10.74 -0.63
C LEU A 138 7.18 -12.27 -0.68
N VAL A 139 6.05 -12.85 -1.10
CA VAL A 139 5.92 -14.31 -1.31
C VAL A 139 6.83 -14.79 -2.44
N VAL A 140 6.91 -14.03 -3.55
CA VAL A 140 7.69 -14.45 -4.72
C VAL A 140 9.14 -14.01 -4.67
N ARG A 141 9.48 -13.03 -3.83
CA ARG A 141 10.84 -12.54 -3.64
C ARG A 141 11.70 -13.59 -2.94
N SER A 142 12.94 -13.81 -3.42
CA SER A 142 13.88 -14.72 -2.75
C SER A 142 14.50 -14.08 -1.49
N PRO A 143 14.62 -14.81 -0.37
CA PRO A 143 15.32 -14.35 0.81
C PRO A 143 16.85 -14.37 0.65
N GLU A 144 17.38 -15.03 -0.39
CA GLU A 144 18.82 -15.16 -0.57
C GLU A 144 19.51 -13.81 -0.72
N THR A 145 20.61 -13.63 0.02
CA THR A 145 21.28 -12.33 0.18
C THR A 145 22.75 -12.33 -0.20
N GLU A 146 23.29 -13.48 -0.62
CA GLU A 146 24.74 -13.66 -0.72
C GLU A 146 25.41 -13.00 -1.94
N THR A 147 24.64 -12.44 -2.88
CA THR A 147 25.21 -11.81 -4.06
C THR A 147 25.40 -10.31 -3.80
N GLU A 148 26.64 -9.85 -3.87
CA GLU A 148 26.92 -8.41 -3.95
C GLU A 148 26.34 -7.88 -5.28
N VAL A 149 25.59 -6.78 -5.19
CA VAL A 149 25.01 -6.09 -6.35
C VAL A 149 25.55 -4.68 -6.36
N TYR A 150 26.12 -4.29 -7.48
CA TYR A 150 26.60 -2.94 -7.70
C TYR A 150 25.53 -2.11 -8.41
N ALA A 151 25.59 -0.78 -8.28
CA ALA A 151 24.63 0.12 -8.92
C ALA A 151 24.53 -0.08 -10.44
N ASP A 152 25.65 -0.44 -11.08
CA ASP A 152 25.71 -0.69 -12.51
C ASP A 152 25.01 -1.99 -12.94
N ASP A 153 24.70 -2.88 -12.00
CA ASP A 153 23.97 -4.13 -12.25
C ASP A 153 22.45 -3.96 -12.18
N LEU A 154 21.98 -2.79 -11.70
CA LEU A 154 20.56 -2.50 -11.53
C LEU A 154 19.91 -2.07 -12.84
N GLU A 155 18.65 -2.46 -13.04
CA GLU A 155 17.82 -1.86 -14.08
C GLU A 155 17.69 -0.33 -13.83
N PRO A 156 17.65 0.51 -14.89
CA PRO A 156 17.65 1.97 -14.72
C PRO A 156 16.56 2.51 -13.79
N THR A 157 15.38 1.88 -13.76
CA THR A 157 14.27 2.24 -12.89
C THR A 157 14.50 1.82 -11.44
N GLU A 158 15.14 0.69 -11.22
CA GLU A 158 15.50 0.19 -9.88
C GLU A 158 16.62 1.05 -9.30
N ALA A 159 17.65 1.35 -10.10
CA ALA A 159 18.72 2.27 -9.72
C ALA A 159 18.16 3.66 -9.35
N LEU A 160 17.21 4.19 -10.13
CA LEU A 160 16.58 5.47 -9.83
C LEU A 160 15.86 5.45 -8.47
N ILE A 161 15.15 4.37 -8.15
CA ILE A 161 14.36 4.28 -6.91
C ILE A 161 15.27 3.99 -5.71
N SER A 162 16.23 3.06 -5.83
CA SER A 162 17.06 2.61 -4.71
C SER A 162 18.23 3.55 -4.40
N GLU A 163 18.84 4.14 -5.44
CA GLU A 163 20.06 4.95 -5.32
C GLU A 163 19.79 6.45 -5.15
N TRP A 164 18.55 6.88 -5.33
CA TRP A 164 18.23 8.30 -5.20
C TRP A 164 18.34 8.78 -3.75
N ARG A 165 19.43 9.48 -3.44
CA ARG A 165 19.70 10.02 -2.10
C ARG A 165 18.63 10.98 -1.58
N GLY A 166 17.84 11.55 -2.46
CA GLY A 166 16.71 12.43 -2.11
C GLY A 166 15.48 11.69 -1.63
N LEU A 167 15.36 10.38 -1.86
CA LEU A 167 14.16 9.62 -1.52
C LEU A 167 13.86 9.65 -0.02
N GLY A 168 14.83 9.30 0.83
CA GLY A 168 14.65 9.31 2.27
C GLY A 168 14.23 10.68 2.83
N PRO A 169 14.96 11.76 2.56
CA PRO A 169 14.57 13.13 2.94
C PRO A 169 13.18 13.54 2.41
N LEU A 170 12.85 13.21 1.15
CA LEU A 170 11.53 13.50 0.59
C LEU A 170 10.43 12.77 1.35
N LEU A 171 10.61 11.47 1.60
CA LEU A 171 9.62 10.67 2.30
C LEU A 171 9.45 11.11 3.76
N ALA A 172 10.53 11.50 4.43
CA ALA A 172 10.48 12.08 5.76
C ALA A 172 9.69 13.40 5.76
N LEU A 173 9.90 14.25 4.75
CA LEU A 173 9.17 15.51 4.59
C LEU A 173 7.67 15.24 4.33
N VAL A 174 7.35 14.32 3.42
CA VAL A 174 5.96 13.97 3.09
C VAL A 174 5.28 13.33 4.29
N GLY A 175 5.92 12.38 4.97
CA GLY A 175 5.35 11.71 6.14
C GLY A 175 5.10 12.68 7.30
N SER A 176 6.08 13.54 7.63
CA SER A 176 5.89 14.57 8.66
C SER A 176 4.85 15.62 8.23
N GLY A 177 4.83 15.99 6.95
CA GLY A 177 3.83 16.88 6.38
C GLY A 177 2.42 16.28 6.45
N ALA A 178 2.27 14.99 6.18
CA ALA A 178 1.00 14.28 6.29
C ALA A 178 0.47 14.26 7.74
N VAL A 179 1.35 14.04 8.72
CA VAL A 179 1.00 14.14 10.15
C VAL A 179 0.59 15.57 10.51
N ALA A 180 1.40 16.57 10.12
CA ALA A 180 1.08 17.98 10.37
C ALA A 180 -0.24 18.40 9.69
N TRP A 181 -0.51 17.90 8.49
CA TRP A 181 -1.77 18.11 7.78
C TRP A 181 -2.95 17.57 8.59
N GLY A 182 -2.88 16.33 9.06
CA GLY A 182 -3.93 15.71 9.87
C GLY A 182 -4.25 16.50 11.14
N VAL A 183 -3.24 17.14 11.74
CA VAL A 183 -3.38 17.89 12.99
C VAL A 183 -3.86 19.33 12.75
N ALA A 184 -3.36 20.02 11.72
CA ALA A 184 -3.49 21.47 11.62
C ALA A 184 -4.24 21.97 10.37
N ALA A 185 -4.41 21.15 9.33
CA ALA A 185 -5.08 21.58 8.11
C ALA A 185 -6.61 21.61 8.26
N ARG A 186 -7.29 22.26 7.31
CA ARG A 186 -8.75 22.26 7.20
C ARG A 186 -9.46 22.71 8.49
N PRO A 187 -9.41 24.01 8.80
CA PRO A 187 -9.97 24.56 10.07
C PRO A 187 -11.48 24.31 10.23
N GLU A 188 -12.20 24.02 9.16
CA GLU A 188 -13.61 23.65 9.17
C GLU A 188 -13.93 22.37 9.97
N PHE A 189 -12.91 21.54 10.25
CA PHE A 189 -13.05 20.33 11.07
C PHE A 189 -12.83 20.59 12.58
N GLY A 190 -12.77 21.85 12.99
CA GLY A 190 -12.70 22.23 14.39
C GLY A 190 -11.29 22.21 15.00
N ASP A 191 -11.22 22.19 16.34
CA ASP A 191 -9.97 22.09 17.08
C ASP A 191 -9.43 20.66 17.15
N LEU A 192 -8.24 20.47 17.74
CA LEU A 192 -7.59 19.17 17.80
C LEU A 192 -8.41 18.09 18.54
N PRO A 193 -9.04 18.37 19.69
CA PRO A 193 -9.94 17.41 20.35
C PRO A 193 -11.13 16.99 19.48
N GLU A 194 -11.78 17.93 18.80
CA GLU A 194 -12.91 17.67 17.91
C GLU A 194 -12.49 16.81 16.71
N ARG A 195 -11.34 17.13 16.10
CA ARG A 195 -10.75 16.35 15.01
C ARG A 195 -10.41 14.93 15.44
N LEU A 196 -9.80 14.75 16.60
CA LEU A 196 -9.46 13.41 17.10
C LEU A 196 -10.72 12.58 17.37
N ALA A 197 -11.74 13.19 17.95
CA ALA A 197 -13.01 12.51 18.21
C ALA A 197 -13.72 12.11 16.92
N SER A 198 -13.79 13.00 15.92
CA SER A 198 -14.40 12.71 14.63
C SER A 198 -13.59 11.70 13.80
N LEU A 199 -12.24 11.78 13.85
CA LEU A 199 -11.39 10.79 13.23
C LEU A 199 -11.59 9.41 13.86
N GLN A 200 -11.62 9.31 15.18
CA GLN A 200 -11.86 8.06 15.88
C GLN A 200 -13.20 7.45 15.48
N ALA A 201 -14.26 8.26 15.39
CA ALA A 201 -15.57 7.81 14.95
C ALA A 201 -15.55 7.31 13.51
N LEU A 202 -14.87 8.02 12.63
CA LEU A 202 -14.67 7.64 11.22
C LEU A 202 -13.90 6.32 11.09
N LEU A 203 -12.75 6.20 11.77
CA LEU A 203 -11.93 4.98 11.73
C LEU A 203 -12.64 3.76 12.32
N ALA A 204 -13.58 3.94 13.25
CA ALA A 204 -14.36 2.86 13.86
C ALA A 204 -15.66 2.54 13.10
N GLY A 205 -16.19 3.47 12.32
CA GLY A 205 -17.49 3.36 11.66
C GLY A 205 -17.42 3.07 10.17
N ASP A 206 -16.30 3.33 9.54
CA ASP A 206 -16.12 3.20 8.10
C ASP A 206 -15.06 2.13 7.74
N ARG A 207 -15.34 1.37 6.69
CA ARG A 207 -14.43 0.32 6.19
C ARG A 207 -13.12 0.89 5.67
N LEU A 208 -13.18 1.98 4.92
CA LEU A 208 -11.99 2.60 4.33
C LEU A 208 -11.05 3.09 5.43
N GLY A 209 -11.58 3.84 6.41
CA GLY A 209 -10.81 4.30 7.56
C GLY A 209 -10.20 3.14 8.36
N THR A 210 -10.99 2.10 8.64
CA THR A 210 -10.49 0.91 9.36
C THR A 210 -9.43 0.16 8.56
N SER A 211 -9.57 0.05 7.22
CA SER A 211 -8.57 -0.60 6.37
C SER A 211 -7.23 0.12 6.39
N PHE A 212 -7.22 1.44 6.48
CA PHE A 212 -5.99 2.22 6.64
C PHE A 212 -5.28 1.93 7.97
N VAL A 213 -6.02 1.70 9.05
CA VAL A 213 -5.43 1.25 10.32
C VAL A 213 -4.80 -0.14 10.17
N VAL A 214 -5.47 -1.07 9.47
CA VAL A 214 -4.92 -2.39 9.17
C VAL A 214 -3.64 -2.27 8.34
N ASP A 215 -3.63 -1.42 7.32
CA ASP A 215 -2.44 -1.16 6.51
C ASP A 215 -1.28 -0.60 7.34
N LEU A 216 -1.53 0.38 8.22
CA LEU A 216 -0.49 0.92 9.11
C LEU A 216 0.10 -0.15 10.02
N ILE A 217 -0.71 -1.05 10.58
CA ILE A 217 -0.24 -2.15 11.43
C ILE A 217 0.62 -3.14 10.63
N LEU A 218 0.26 -3.42 9.37
CA LEU A 218 1.00 -4.36 8.53
C LEU A 218 2.31 -3.78 7.98
N PHE A 219 2.42 -2.45 7.87
CA PHE A 219 3.67 -1.79 7.50
C PHE A 219 4.63 -1.59 8.68
N GLY A 220 4.14 -1.57 9.91
CA GLY A 220 4.93 -1.36 11.14
C GLY A 220 5.46 -2.64 11.73
#